data_47815b192009c5ab958869a8fdf3cee2
#
_entry.id   47815b192009c5ab958869a8fdf3cee2
#
_cell.length_a   1.000
_cell.length_b   1.000
_cell.length_c   1.000
_cell.angle_alpha   90.00
_cell.angle_beta   90.00
_cell.angle_gamma   90.00
#
_symmetry.space_group_name_H-M   'P 1'
#
loop_
_entity.id
_entity.type
_entity.pdbx_description
1 polymer ?
#
loop_
_entity_poly.entity_id
_entity_poly.type
_entity_poly.pdbx_seq_one_letter_code
_entity_poly.pdbx_strand_id
1 'polypeptide(L)'
;MRLLVLGAGAQGSACALDLARSQGVEKVILADVDVSHLRGFLKPYLGKTIEPRAVDAKKADEVRVAMRDVDAVACALPYYFNAPMARLAIEAGAHFCDLGGNTDIVDEQMAMSAGAGAAGVSVVPDCGLAPGMVNILAQGGIDAMDETESVRMLVGGLPQHPEPPLNYQVVYSLEGVLDYYTTPVPVLEKGAVV
;
A
#
# COMPACT_ATOMS: atom_id res chain seq x y z
N MET A 1 -5.24 -9.12 -16.80
CA MET A 1 -4.83 -7.80 -16.26
C MET A 1 -3.31 -7.72 -16.23
N ARG A 2 -2.78 -6.52 -16.48
CA ARG A 2 -1.35 -6.17 -16.33
C ARG A 2 -1.21 -5.23 -15.15
N LEU A 3 -0.43 -5.60 -14.16
CA LEU A 3 -0.32 -4.88 -12.89
C LEU A 3 1.11 -4.39 -12.68
N LEU A 4 1.25 -3.24 -12.01
CA LEU A 4 2.53 -2.70 -11.59
C LEU A 4 2.59 -2.70 -10.06
N VAL A 5 3.64 -3.27 -9.49
CA VAL A 5 3.97 -3.16 -8.07
C VAL A 5 5.20 -2.26 -7.96
N LEU A 6 5.07 -1.13 -7.29
CA LEU A 6 6.16 -0.21 -6.99
C LEU A 6 6.75 -0.54 -5.61
N GLY A 7 8.04 -0.86 -5.58
CA GLY A 7 8.76 -1.33 -4.41
C GLY A 7 8.88 -2.85 -4.37
N ALA A 8 10.12 -3.38 -4.42
CA ALA A 8 10.45 -4.80 -4.32
C ALA A 8 10.95 -5.21 -2.92
N GLY A 9 10.61 -4.43 -1.90
CA GLY A 9 10.85 -4.74 -0.50
C GLY A 9 10.04 -5.95 -0.02
N ALA A 10 9.95 -6.14 1.29
CA ALA A 10 9.22 -7.29 1.87
C ALA A 10 7.75 -7.31 1.46
N GLN A 11 7.06 -6.18 1.60
CA GLN A 11 5.62 -6.06 1.30
C GLN A 11 5.34 -6.14 -0.20
N GLY A 12 6.05 -5.34 -1.02
CA GLY A 12 5.84 -5.36 -2.46
C GLY A 12 6.17 -6.70 -3.11
N SER A 13 7.20 -7.41 -2.62
CA SER A 13 7.49 -8.77 -3.07
C SER A 13 6.37 -9.76 -2.72
N ALA A 14 5.77 -9.65 -1.53
CA ALA A 14 4.64 -10.49 -1.13
C ALA A 14 3.39 -10.17 -1.97
N CYS A 15 3.10 -8.88 -2.17
CA CYS A 15 2.03 -8.41 -3.05
C CYS A 15 2.21 -8.95 -4.49
N ALA A 16 3.41 -8.82 -5.07
CA ALA A 16 3.69 -9.31 -6.41
C ALA A 16 3.52 -10.83 -6.53
N LEU A 17 3.88 -11.59 -5.49
CA LEU A 17 3.66 -13.04 -5.46
C LEU A 17 2.17 -13.38 -5.48
N ASP A 18 1.38 -12.74 -4.63
CA ASP A 18 -0.05 -12.99 -4.51
C ASP A 18 -0.78 -12.63 -5.82
N LEU A 19 -0.50 -11.44 -6.36
CA LEU A 19 -1.02 -11.00 -7.64
C LEU A 19 -0.64 -11.95 -8.80
N ALA A 20 0.60 -12.43 -8.83
CA ALA A 20 1.04 -13.36 -9.88
C ALA A 20 0.35 -14.73 -9.83
N ARG A 21 -0.26 -15.08 -8.71
CA ARG A 21 -1.05 -16.31 -8.49
C ARG A 21 -2.53 -16.10 -8.68
N SER A 22 -2.98 -14.85 -8.76
CA SER A 22 -4.38 -14.49 -8.86
C SER A 22 -4.93 -14.76 -10.26
N GLN A 23 -6.16 -15.25 -10.31
CA GLN A 23 -6.85 -15.51 -11.57
C GLN A 23 -7.07 -14.22 -12.37
N GLY A 24 -6.85 -14.26 -13.67
CA GLY A 24 -7.04 -13.12 -14.56
C GLY A 24 -5.85 -12.14 -14.61
N VAL A 25 -4.78 -12.39 -13.82
CA VAL A 25 -3.53 -11.63 -13.91
C VAL A 25 -2.62 -12.27 -14.95
N GLU A 26 -2.30 -11.50 -15.97
CA GLU A 26 -1.42 -11.91 -17.06
C GLU A 26 0.05 -11.60 -16.75
N LYS A 27 0.27 -10.39 -16.20
CA LYS A 27 1.62 -9.87 -15.96
C LYS A 27 1.63 -8.98 -14.71
N VAL A 28 2.66 -9.16 -13.90
CA VAL A 28 3.00 -8.27 -12.78
C VAL A 28 4.38 -7.69 -13.06
N ILE A 29 4.47 -6.38 -13.26
CA ILE A 29 5.73 -5.65 -13.31
C ILE A 29 6.11 -5.34 -11.87
N LEU A 30 7.23 -5.88 -11.39
CA LEU A 30 7.77 -5.58 -10.07
C LEU A 30 8.92 -4.58 -10.21
N ALA A 31 8.65 -3.34 -9.84
CA ALA A 31 9.56 -2.22 -10.06
C ALA A 31 10.23 -1.76 -8.76
N ASP A 32 11.53 -1.57 -8.80
CA ASP A 32 12.33 -1.00 -7.71
C ASP A 32 13.58 -0.34 -8.31
N VAL A 33 14.25 0.49 -7.54
CA VAL A 33 15.55 1.06 -7.93
C VAL A 33 16.61 -0.04 -8.09
N ASP A 34 16.53 -1.10 -7.31
CA ASP A 34 17.39 -2.28 -7.40
C ASP A 34 16.57 -3.57 -7.45
N VAL A 35 16.60 -4.25 -8.58
CA VAL A 35 15.94 -5.54 -8.82
C VAL A 35 16.93 -6.72 -8.89
N SER A 36 18.19 -6.50 -8.51
CA SER A 36 19.24 -7.54 -8.57
C SER A 36 19.08 -8.61 -7.47
N HIS A 37 18.47 -8.27 -6.34
CA HIS A 37 18.35 -9.12 -5.14
C HIS A 37 16.90 -9.36 -4.73
N LEU A 38 16.09 -9.91 -5.62
CA LEU A 38 14.68 -10.23 -5.33
C LEU A 38 14.54 -11.42 -4.37
N ARG A 39 13.43 -11.42 -3.62
CA ARG A 39 13.10 -12.48 -2.66
C ARG A 39 13.04 -13.85 -3.33
N GLY A 40 13.66 -14.85 -2.70
CA GLY A 40 13.81 -16.20 -3.28
C GLY A 40 12.48 -16.89 -3.65
N PHE A 41 11.39 -16.58 -2.93
CA PHE A 41 10.07 -17.14 -3.22
C PHE A 41 9.45 -16.63 -4.53
N LEU A 42 9.98 -15.57 -5.14
CA LEU A 42 9.54 -15.07 -6.45
C LEU A 42 10.13 -15.87 -7.62
N LYS A 43 11.23 -16.59 -7.41
CA LYS A 43 11.96 -17.30 -8.48
C LYS A 43 11.09 -18.12 -9.45
N PRO A 44 10.05 -18.87 -8.99
CA PRO A 44 9.22 -19.66 -9.92
C PRO A 44 8.41 -18.83 -10.91
N TYR A 45 8.21 -17.53 -10.63
CA TYR A 45 7.37 -16.61 -11.39
C TYR A 45 8.17 -15.60 -12.23
N LEU A 46 9.47 -15.43 -11.93
CA LEU A 46 10.34 -14.50 -12.67
C LEU A 46 10.48 -14.95 -14.14
N GLY A 47 10.38 -13.98 -15.05
CA GLY A 47 10.41 -14.24 -16.50
C GLY A 47 9.16 -14.90 -17.07
N LYS A 48 8.18 -15.21 -16.22
CA LYS A 48 6.85 -15.74 -16.59
C LYS A 48 5.79 -14.68 -16.34
N THR A 49 5.15 -14.74 -15.16
CA THR A 49 4.13 -13.79 -14.73
C THR A 49 4.74 -12.52 -14.11
N ILE A 50 5.88 -12.63 -13.41
CA ILE A 50 6.57 -11.48 -12.81
C ILE A 50 7.73 -11.04 -13.70
N GLU A 51 7.71 -9.73 -14.05
CA GLU A 51 8.77 -9.04 -14.79
C GLU A 51 9.44 -8.01 -13.88
N PRO A 52 10.69 -8.24 -13.43
CA PRO A 52 11.43 -7.23 -12.70
C PRO A 52 11.79 -6.06 -13.61
N ARG A 53 11.68 -4.83 -13.08
CA ARG A 53 12.04 -3.62 -13.82
C ARG A 53 12.74 -2.62 -12.90
N ALA A 54 13.94 -2.17 -13.28
CA ALA A 54 14.60 -1.10 -12.58
C ALA A 54 13.89 0.23 -12.87
N VAL A 55 13.41 0.90 -11.83
CA VAL A 55 12.68 2.18 -11.89
C VAL A 55 13.05 3.01 -10.67
N ASP A 56 13.52 4.23 -10.88
CA ASP A 56 13.72 5.18 -9.81
C ASP A 56 12.43 6.00 -9.61
N ALA A 57 11.71 5.75 -8.51
CA ALA A 57 10.48 6.44 -8.18
C ALA A 57 10.63 7.97 -7.98
N LYS A 58 11.86 8.47 -7.83
CA LYS A 58 12.16 9.91 -7.81
C LYS A 58 12.15 10.54 -9.19
N LYS A 59 12.14 9.74 -10.25
CA LYS A 59 12.14 10.17 -11.64
C LYS A 59 10.77 9.92 -12.28
N ALA A 60 9.92 10.95 -12.29
CA ALA A 60 8.56 10.85 -12.79
C ALA A 60 8.47 10.24 -14.21
N ASP A 61 9.43 10.51 -15.09
CA ASP A 61 9.41 9.98 -16.45
C ASP A 61 9.67 8.47 -16.50
N GLU A 62 10.54 7.93 -15.63
CA GLU A 62 10.75 6.48 -15.52
C GLU A 62 9.46 5.81 -15.00
N VAL A 63 8.78 6.43 -14.02
CA VAL A 63 7.50 5.93 -13.48
C VAL A 63 6.40 5.99 -14.54
N ARG A 64 6.27 7.10 -15.29
CA ARG A 64 5.30 7.19 -16.40
C ARG A 64 5.51 6.10 -17.45
N VAL A 65 6.77 5.79 -17.77
CA VAL A 65 7.06 4.67 -18.69
C VAL A 65 6.67 3.33 -18.09
N ALA A 66 6.88 3.12 -16.79
CA ALA A 66 6.50 1.88 -16.11
C ALA A 66 4.98 1.71 -16.00
N MET A 67 4.22 2.81 -15.90
CA MET A 67 2.76 2.82 -15.81
C MET A 67 2.03 2.70 -17.16
N ARG A 68 2.77 2.69 -18.28
CA ARG A 68 2.14 2.48 -19.60
C ARG A 68 1.55 1.09 -19.72
N ASP A 69 0.33 1.02 -20.23
CA ASP A 69 -0.36 -0.24 -20.54
C ASP A 69 -0.53 -1.16 -19.32
N VAL A 70 -0.65 -0.59 -18.11
CA VAL A 70 -1.04 -1.34 -16.91
C VAL A 70 -2.45 -0.95 -16.49
N ASP A 71 -3.20 -1.93 -16.00
CA ASP A 71 -4.57 -1.72 -15.53
C ASP A 71 -4.60 -1.11 -14.13
N ALA A 72 -3.66 -1.51 -13.26
CA ALA A 72 -3.58 -1.01 -11.90
C ALA A 72 -2.15 -1.01 -11.34
N VAL A 73 -1.96 -0.14 -10.35
CA VAL A 73 -0.70 0.05 -9.62
C VAL A 73 -0.92 -0.21 -8.14
N ALA A 74 -0.09 -1.07 -7.54
CA ALA A 74 0.03 -1.26 -6.10
C ALA A 74 1.35 -0.62 -5.63
N CYS A 75 1.27 0.41 -4.77
CA CYS A 75 2.43 1.12 -4.26
C CYS A 75 2.83 0.59 -2.89
N ALA A 76 4.01 -0.02 -2.81
CA ALA A 76 4.64 -0.50 -1.58
C ALA A 76 5.94 0.28 -1.26
N LEU A 77 6.02 1.51 -1.73
CA LEU A 77 7.08 2.47 -1.43
C LEU A 77 6.81 3.17 -0.09
N PRO A 78 7.77 3.90 0.47
CA PRO A 78 7.53 4.79 1.60
C PRO A 78 6.38 5.77 1.33
N TYR A 79 5.58 6.08 2.35
CA TYR A 79 4.30 6.80 2.26
C TYR A 79 4.37 8.13 1.49
N TYR A 80 5.48 8.86 1.59
CA TYR A 80 5.66 10.15 0.90
C TYR A 80 5.72 10.05 -0.63
N PHE A 81 5.81 8.83 -1.19
CA PHE A 81 5.63 8.60 -2.62
C PHE A 81 4.17 8.42 -3.03
N ASN A 82 3.25 8.11 -2.10
CA ASN A 82 1.90 7.68 -2.46
C ASN A 82 1.14 8.73 -3.27
N ALA A 83 1.07 9.98 -2.80
CA ALA A 83 0.36 11.04 -3.53
C ALA A 83 0.97 11.36 -4.91
N PRO A 84 2.30 11.53 -5.08
CA PRO A 84 2.91 11.65 -6.40
C PRO A 84 2.62 10.47 -7.34
N MET A 85 2.70 9.24 -6.83
CA MET A 85 2.44 8.03 -7.64
C MET A 85 0.97 7.91 -8.03
N ALA A 86 0.04 8.23 -7.13
CA ALA A 86 -1.39 8.26 -7.41
C ALA A 86 -1.70 9.25 -8.56
N ARG A 87 -1.08 10.43 -8.55
CA ARG A 87 -1.23 11.42 -9.62
C ARG A 87 -0.77 10.88 -10.96
N LEU A 88 0.41 10.24 -11.00
CA LEU A 88 0.93 9.63 -12.21
C LEU A 88 0.06 8.47 -12.71
N ALA A 89 -0.52 7.68 -11.80
CA ALA A 89 -1.45 6.62 -12.17
C ALA A 89 -2.74 7.18 -12.79
N ILE A 90 -3.30 8.25 -12.23
CA ILE A 90 -4.46 8.95 -12.83
C ILE A 90 -4.11 9.46 -14.24
N GLU A 91 -2.94 10.10 -14.41
CA GLU A 91 -2.46 10.57 -15.72
C GLU A 91 -2.32 9.42 -16.73
N ALA A 92 -1.92 8.23 -16.26
CA ALA A 92 -1.75 7.04 -17.09
C ALA A 92 -3.06 6.29 -17.37
N GLY A 93 -4.18 6.65 -16.71
CA GLY A 93 -5.44 5.93 -16.79
C GLY A 93 -5.41 4.57 -16.07
N ALA A 94 -4.56 4.41 -15.07
CA ALA A 94 -4.42 3.20 -14.26
C ALA A 94 -5.06 3.37 -12.88
N HIS A 95 -5.73 2.33 -12.37
CA HIS A 95 -6.18 2.30 -10.99
C HIS A 95 -4.97 2.30 -10.03
N PHE A 96 -5.16 2.80 -8.82
CA PHE A 96 -4.06 2.90 -7.85
C PHE A 96 -4.51 2.48 -6.46
N CYS A 97 -3.64 1.75 -5.77
CA CYS A 97 -3.75 1.54 -4.32
C CYS A 97 -2.36 1.58 -3.68
N ASP A 98 -2.32 1.88 -2.38
CA ASP A 98 -1.10 1.89 -1.58
C ASP A 98 -1.32 1.30 -0.18
N LEU A 99 -0.25 1.16 0.58
CA LEU A 99 -0.28 0.57 1.92
C LEU A 99 -0.46 1.61 3.03
N GLY A 100 -0.63 2.89 2.67
CA GLY A 100 -0.85 3.98 3.62
C GLY A 100 0.41 4.45 4.34
N GLY A 101 0.21 5.04 5.51
CA GLY A 101 1.26 5.41 6.43
C GLY A 101 1.27 6.86 6.91
N ASN A 102 0.45 7.77 6.36
CA ASN A 102 0.38 9.17 6.81
C ASN A 102 -0.93 9.82 6.38
N THR A 103 -1.66 10.41 7.33
CA THR A 103 -2.99 11.00 7.11
C THR A 103 -2.97 12.19 6.14
N ASP A 104 -1.97 13.08 6.22
CA ASP A 104 -1.89 14.24 5.33
C ASP A 104 -1.73 13.81 3.86
N ILE A 105 -0.97 12.73 3.62
CA ILE A 105 -0.81 12.15 2.29
C ILE A 105 -2.11 11.52 1.79
N VAL A 106 -2.87 10.87 2.67
CA VAL A 106 -4.19 10.33 2.35
C VAL A 106 -5.16 11.46 1.96
N ASP A 107 -5.16 12.56 2.72
CA ASP A 107 -6.00 13.73 2.42
C ASP A 107 -5.63 14.34 1.06
N GLU A 108 -4.33 14.42 0.74
CA GLU A 108 -3.87 14.83 -0.61
C GLU A 108 -4.39 13.89 -1.71
N GLN A 109 -4.38 12.58 -1.48
CA GLN A 109 -4.93 11.61 -2.43
C GLN A 109 -6.45 11.72 -2.57
N MET A 110 -7.17 11.91 -1.46
CA MET A 110 -8.62 12.12 -1.46
C MET A 110 -9.02 13.38 -2.25
N ALA A 111 -8.21 14.43 -2.19
CA ALA A 111 -8.40 15.64 -2.99
C ALA A 111 -8.30 15.39 -4.52
N MET A 112 -7.70 14.29 -4.97
CA MET A 112 -7.63 13.91 -6.39
C MET A 112 -8.90 13.21 -6.90
N SER A 113 -9.92 12.99 -6.06
CA SER A 113 -11.11 12.18 -6.35
C SER A 113 -11.83 12.59 -7.64
N ALA A 114 -12.00 13.90 -7.87
CA ALA A 114 -12.63 14.40 -9.09
C ALA A 114 -11.80 14.09 -10.35
N GLY A 115 -10.48 14.21 -10.28
CA GLY A 115 -9.57 13.87 -11.37
C GLY A 115 -9.56 12.38 -11.68
N ALA A 116 -9.54 11.53 -10.66
CA ALA A 116 -9.64 10.08 -10.81
C ALA A 116 -10.97 9.67 -11.45
N GLY A 117 -12.09 10.26 -10.99
CA GLY A 117 -13.40 10.02 -11.59
C GLY A 117 -13.47 10.45 -13.06
N ALA A 118 -12.89 11.60 -13.42
CA ALA A 118 -12.82 12.06 -14.81
C ALA A 118 -11.97 11.15 -15.71
N ALA A 119 -10.91 10.54 -15.16
CA ALA A 119 -10.07 9.57 -15.85
C ALA A 119 -10.66 8.15 -15.87
N GLY A 120 -11.78 7.91 -15.17
CA GLY A 120 -12.43 6.59 -15.09
C GLY A 120 -11.64 5.58 -14.24
N VAL A 121 -10.79 6.05 -13.31
CA VAL A 121 -9.97 5.20 -12.44
C VAL A 121 -10.32 5.39 -10.96
N SER A 122 -9.91 4.44 -10.13
CA SER A 122 -10.04 4.49 -8.68
C SER A 122 -8.68 4.70 -8.03
N VAL A 123 -8.64 5.53 -6.99
CA VAL A 123 -7.50 5.66 -6.08
C VAL A 123 -7.97 5.23 -4.70
N VAL A 124 -7.33 4.20 -4.16
CA VAL A 124 -7.70 3.61 -2.86
C VAL A 124 -6.46 3.64 -1.95
N PRO A 125 -6.33 4.66 -1.09
CA PRO A 125 -5.25 4.74 -0.12
C PRO A 125 -5.46 3.75 1.04
N ASP A 126 -4.44 3.59 1.87
CA ASP A 126 -4.53 2.86 3.15
C ASP A 126 -4.97 1.40 3.04
N CYS A 127 -4.55 0.68 1.98
CA CYS A 127 -4.80 -0.74 1.81
C CYS A 127 -3.77 -1.62 2.57
N GLY A 128 -3.23 -1.13 3.68
CA GLY A 128 -2.28 -1.85 4.52
C GLY A 128 -2.94 -2.78 5.54
N LEU A 129 -2.23 -3.01 6.67
CA LEU A 129 -2.73 -3.81 7.77
C LEU A 129 -3.72 -3.00 8.64
N ALA A 130 -3.29 -1.83 9.08
CA ALA A 130 -4.06 -0.88 9.89
C ALA A 130 -3.52 0.55 9.67
N PRO A 131 -4.25 1.36 8.93
CA PRO A 131 -5.55 1.10 8.28
C PRO A 131 -5.48 0.11 7.11
N GLY A 132 -6.65 -0.45 6.75
CA GLY A 132 -6.84 -1.37 5.63
C GLY A 132 -7.51 -2.67 6.05
N MET A 133 -6.76 -3.77 6.19
CA MET A 133 -7.31 -5.09 6.48
C MET A 133 -8.18 -5.13 7.74
N VAL A 134 -7.77 -4.48 8.82
CA VAL A 134 -8.53 -4.46 10.08
C VAL A 134 -9.89 -3.79 9.93
N ASN A 135 -10.00 -2.77 9.08
CA ASN A 135 -11.26 -2.07 8.82
C ASN A 135 -12.25 -2.99 8.09
N ILE A 136 -11.76 -3.73 7.07
CA ILE A 136 -12.59 -4.69 6.33
C ILE A 136 -13.05 -5.84 7.23
N LEU A 137 -12.16 -6.36 8.09
CA LEU A 137 -12.50 -7.41 9.06
C LEU A 137 -13.51 -6.92 10.09
N ALA A 138 -13.34 -5.69 10.59
CA ALA A 138 -14.30 -5.08 11.52
C ALA A 138 -15.67 -4.90 10.87
N GLN A 139 -15.73 -4.38 9.65
CA GLN A 139 -16.98 -4.22 8.91
C GLN A 139 -17.67 -5.56 8.66
N GLY A 140 -16.92 -6.58 8.25
CA GLY A 140 -17.48 -7.94 8.09
C GLY A 140 -18.03 -8.51 9.39
N GLY A 141 -17.42 -8.19 10.55
CA GLY A 141 -17.95 -8.55 11.87
C GLY A 141 -19.25 -7.80 12.20
N ILE A 142 -19.30 -6.51 11.93
CA ILE A 142 -20.48 -5.66 12.12
C ILE A 142 -21.65 -6.19 11.29
N ASP A 143 -21.42 -6.46 10.01
CA ASP A 143 -22.45 -6.92 9.07
C ASP A 143 -23.02 -8.32 9.43
N ALA A 144 -22.30 -9.09 10.21
CA ALA A 144 -22.72 -10.41 10.68
C ALA A 144 -23.53 -10.39 11.99
N MET A 145 -23.73 -9.21 12.60
CA MET A 145 -24.45 -9.04 13.87
C MET A 145 -25.74 -8.26 13.66
N ASP A 146 -26.76 -8.57 14.45
CA ASP A 146 -28.03 -7.83 14.44
C ASP A 146 -27.87 -6.41 15.01
N GLU A 147 -27.01 -6.27 16.05
CA GLU A 147 -26.71 -5.00 16.71
C GLU A 147 -25.26 -5.01 17.19
N THR A 148 -24.55 -3.88 16.98
CA THR A 148 -23.16 -3.72 17.39
C THR A 148 -23.03 -2.57 18.39
N GLU A 149 -22.70 -2.88 19.64
CA GLU A 149 -22.50 -1.88 20.69
C GLU A 149 -21.09 -1.25 20.66
N SER A 150 -20.08 -2.03 20.31
CA SER A 150 -18.69 -1.54 20.24
C SER A 150 -17.82 -2.39 19.33
N VAL A 151 -16.84 -1.75 18.71
CA VAL A 151 -15.78 -2.41 17.91
C VAL A 151 -14.42 -2.03 18.48
N ARG A 152 -13.59 -3.04 18.75
CA ARG A 152 -12.21 -2.84 19.22
C ARG A 152 -11.23 -3.52 18.29
N MET A 153 -10.40 -2.72 17.62
CA MET A 153 -9.36 -3.21 16.72
C MET A 153 -8.00 -3.09 17.41
N LEU A 154 -7.36 -4.22 17.68
CA LEU A 154 -6.04 -4.27 18.31
C LEU A 154 -5.03 -4.75 17.29
N VAL A 155 -4.03 -3.93 17.01
CA VAL A 155 -2.97 -4.21 16.06
C VAL A 155 -1.61 -4.03 16.75
N GLY A 156 -0.72 -5.00 16.57
CA GLY A 156 0.62 -4.94 17.15
C GLY A 156 1.68 -5.40 16.15
N GLY A 157 2.76 -4.65 16.02
CA GLY A 157 3.99 -5.05 15.34
C GLY A 157 5.03 -5.46 16.38
N LEU A 158 5.02 -6.72 16.81
CA LEU A 158 5.87 -7.22 17.87
C LEU A 158 6.94 -8.18 17.33
N PRO A 159 8.17 -8.15 17.87
CA PRO A 159 9.19 -9.13 17.51
C PRO A 159 8.81 -10.53 18.01
N GLN A 160 9.12 -11.57 17.24
CA GLN A 160 8.93 -12.96 17.65
C GLN A 160 9.83 -13.35 18.86
N HIS A 161 10.97 -12.70 18.98
CA HIS A 161 11.93 -12.87 20.06
C HIS A 161 12.21 -11.51 20.71
N PRO A 162 11.35 -11.08 21.65
CA PRO A 162 11.52 -9.80 22.32
C PRO A 162 12.75 -9.79 23.23
N GLU A 163 13.54 -8.72 23.18
CA GLU A 163 14.74 -8.52 23.99
C GLU A 163 14.60 -7.31 24.92
N PRO A 164 15.02 -7.42 26.19
CA PRO A 164 15.06 -6.29 27.10
C PRO A 164 16.01 -5.17 26.59
N PRO A 165 15.82 -3.90 27.00
CA PRO A 165 14.87 -3.43 28.02
C PRO A 165 13.46 -3.16 27.51
N LEU A 166 13.28 -2.92 26.21
CA LEU A 166 12.00 -2.48 25.66
C LEU A 166 11.08 -3.63 25.22
N ASN A 167 11.62 -4.83 25.05
CA ASN A 167 10.92 -5.96 24.43
C ASN A 167 10.30 -5.62 23.07
N TYR A 168 10.87 -4.63 22.37
CA TYR A 168 10.44 -4.09 21.11
C TYR A 168 11.62 -3.94 20.16
N GLN A 169 11.40 -4.22 18.89
CA GLN A 169 12.35 -4.00 17.80
C GLN A 169 11.62 -3.33 16.64
N VAL A 170 12.32 -2.47 15.92
CA VAL A 170 11.79 -1.85 14.71
C VAL A 170 11.68 -2.92 13.62
N VAL A 171 10.45 -3.30 13.26
CA VAL A 171 10.17 -4.38 12.30
C VAL A 171 9.77 -3.85 10.91
N TYR A 172 9.61 -2.54 10.77
CA TYR A 172 9.30 -1.86 9.51
C TYR A 172 9.99 -0.47 9.47
N SER A 173 9.40 0.56 8.89
CA SER A 173 9.98 1.90 8.81
C SER A 173 10.19 2.53 10.20
N LEU A 174 11.43 2.87 10.55
CA LEU A 174 11.73 3.62 11.77
C LEU A 174 11.01 4.97 11.82
N GLU A 175 10.97 5.66 10.69
CA GLU A 175 10.28 6.94 10.54
C GLU A 175 8.79 6.79 10.85
N GLY A 176 8.11 5.80 10.26
CA GLY A 176 6.71 5.52 10.55
C GLY A 176 6.44 5.12 12.01
N VAL A 177 7.39 4.45 12.68
CA VAL A 177 7.27 4.16 14.13
C VAL A 177 7.34 5.45 14.96
N LEU A 178 8.24 6.37 14.62
CA LEU A 178 8.40 7.63 15.34
C LEU A 178 7.18 8.54 15.16
N ASP A 179 6.56 8.54 13.99
CA ASP A 179 5.36 9.32 13.67
C ASP A 179 4.20 8.99 14.61
N TYR A 180 4.04 7.75 15.06
CA TYR A 180 3.00 7.37 16.03
C TYR A 180 3.10 8.09 17.37
N TYR A 181 4.28 8.57 17.74
CA TYR A 181 4.50 9.27 19.01
C TYR A 181 4.51 10.80 18.89
N THR A 182 4.59 11.31 17.66
CA THR A 182 4.80 12.74 17.41
C THR A 182 3.67 13.40 16.63
N THR A 183 2.87 12.63 15.90
CA THR A 183 1.79 13.15 15.07
C THR A 183 0.47 13.16 15.84
N PRO A 184 -0.21 14.33 15.97
CA PRO A 184 -1.56 14.39 16.52
C PRO A 184 -2.53 13.57 15.67
N VAL A 185 -3.42 12.85 16.34
CA VAL A 185 -4.44 12.02 15.67
C VAL A 185 -5.81 12.57 16.01
N PRO A 186 -6.64 12.97 15.02
CA PRO A 186 -8.00 13.38 15.28
C PRO A 186 -8.82 12.20 15.82
N VAL A 187 -9.57 12.42 16.89
CA VAL A 187 -10.47 11.43 17.47
C VAL A 187 -11.90 11.96 17.50
N LEU A 188 -12.87 11.03 17.44
CA LEU A 188 -14.28 11.38 17.62
C LEU A 188 -14.66 11.24 19.10
N GLU A 189 -15.03 12.35 19.73
CA GLU A 189 -15.60 12.34 21.07
C GLU A 189 -17.01 12.94 21.04
N LYS A 190 -18.01 12.16 21.47
CA LYS A 190 -19.44 12.55 21.49
C LYS A 190 -19.95 13.09 20.14
N GLY A 191 -19.45 12.55 19.04
CA GLY A 191 -19.85 12.94 17.68
C GLY A 191 -19.13 14.18 17.13
N ALA A 192 -18.17 14.74 17.84
CA ALA A 192 -17.31 15.83 17.36
C ALA A 192 -15.86 15.38 17.21
N VAL A 193 -15.18 15.90 16.20
CA VAL A 193 -13.73 15.70 16.03
C VAL A 193 -12.99 16.60 17.01
N VAL A 194 -12.07 16.02 17.79
CA VAL A 194 -11.23 16.72 18.79
C VAL A 194 -9.76 16.36 18.59
#